data_42c14c003bc80c9afc379655484010ec
#
_entry.id   42c14c003bc80c9afc379655484010ec
#
_cell.length_a   1.000
_cell.length_b   1.000
_cell.length_c   1.000
_cell.angle_alpha   90.00
_cell.angle_beta   90.00
_cell.angle_gamma   90.00
#
_symmetry.space_group_name_H-M   'P 1'
#
loop_
_entity.id
_entity.type
_entity.pdbx_description
1 polymer ?
#
loop_
_entity_poly.entity_id
_entity_poly.type
_entity_poly.pdbx_seq_one_letter_code
_entity_poly.pdbx_strand_id
1 'polypeptide(L)'
;IESFWERLVQPQIFLLVLFRHPDLERSARSSQWQDGVANGQFMLMPRTSYEAIGGHESVRDRVLEDLALAQMVKRHGRTFVIRMAMDDLTTRMYQSLTGLIAGWSRLIQMGAAQGQPLVASFGVVTITTLCFWVVPPLMLMLALVGFGGETLLIWSALVSALSIGIHA
;
A
#
# COMPACT_ATOMS: atom_id res chain seq x y z
N ILE A 1 6.91 -10.39 -7.04
CA ILE A 1 7.65 -9.15 -7.39
C ILE A 1 8.94 -9.58 -8.10
N GLU A 2 9.09 -9.23 -9.37
CA GLU A 2 10.23 -9.72 -10.18
C GLU A 2 11.21 -8.59 -10.53
N SER A 3 10.71 -7.40 -10.84
CA SER A 3 11.57 -6.29 -11.24
C SER A 3 12.07 -5.47 -10.04
N PHE A 4 13.22 -4.82 -10.20
CA PHE A 4 13.77 -3.89 -9.20
C PHE A 4 12.74 -2.79 -8.83
N TRP A 5 12.04 -2.25 -9.80
CA TRP A 5 11.08 -1.17 -9.59
C TRP A 5 9.84 -1.63 -8.80
N GLU A 6 9.39 -2.85 -9.05
CA GLU A 6 8.30 -3.44 -8.25
C GLU A 6 8.73 -3.63 -6.79
N ARG A 7 9.96 -4.13 -6.56
CA ARG A 7 10.51 -4.29 -5.21
C ARG A 7 10.66 -2.96 -4.48
N LEU A 8 10.99 -1.90 -5.18
CA LEU A 8 11.15 -0.57 -4.58
C LEU A 8 9.81 0.08 -4.22
N VAL A 9 8.81 -0.02 -5.09
CA VAL A 9 7.56 0.76 -4.97
C VAL A 9 6.43 -0.01 -4.28
N GLN A 10 6.26 -1.29 -4.57
CA GLN A 10 5.10 -2.03 -4.06
C GLN A 10 5.06 -2.16 -2.53
N PRO A 11 6.16 -2.40 -1.80
CA PRO A 11 6.13 -2.40 -0.34
C PRO A 11 5.64 -1.08 0.26
N GLN A 12 5.93 0.05 -0.38
CA GLN A 12 5.48 1.38 0.07
C GLN A 12 3.96 1.51 0.03
N ILE A 13 3.33 0.87 -0.95
CA ILE A 13 1.87 0.88 -1.07
C ILE A 13 1.22 0.02 0.01
N PHE A 14 1.81 -1.12 0.34
CA PHE A 14 1.36 -1.92 1.49
C PHE A 14 1.49 -1.16 2.80
N LEU A 15 2.55 -0.39 2.98
CA LEU A 15 2.70 0.50 4.13
C LEU A 15 1.57 1.52 4.22
N LEU A 16 1.12 2.09 3.09
CA LEU A 16 -0.05 2.98 3.07
C LEU A 16 -1.30 2.31 3.61
N VAL A 17 -1.57 1.09 3.19
CA VAL A 17 -2.72 0.32 3.68
C VAL A 17 -2.58 0.06 5.17
N LEU A 18 -1.40 -0.33 5.64
CA LEU A 18 -1.13 -0.58 7.06
C LEU A 18 -1.21 0.69 7.90
N PHE A 19 -0.76 1.84 7.41
CA PHE A 19 -0.94 3.12 8.10
C PHE A 19 -2.41 3.49 8.27
N ARG A 20 -3.21 3.25 7.23
CA ARG A 20 -4.65 3.53 7.27
C ARG A 20 -5.42 2.51 8.11
N HIS A 21 -4.98 1.25 8.07
CA HIS A 21 -5.59 0.11 8.75
C HIS A 21 -4.52 -0.69 9.49
N PRO A 22 -4.00 -0.16 10.62
CA PRO A 22 -2.89 -0.79 11.36
C PRO A 22 -3.25 -2.18 11.91
N ASP A 23 -4.54 -2.43 12.07
CA ASP A 23 -5.09 -3.73 12.44
C ASP A 23 -6.19 -4.11 11.43
N LEU A 24 -5.80 -4.89 10.43
CA LEU A 24 -6.69 -5.36 9.36
C LEU A 24 -7.80 -6.27 9.91
N GLU A 25 -7.53 -7.07 10.94
CA GLU A 25 -8.51 -7.95 11.53
C GLU A 25 -9.57 -7.15 12.29
N ARG A 26 -9.16 -6.16 13.05
CA ARG A 26 -10.07 -5.21 13.70
C ARG A 26 -10.88 -4.46 12.65
N SER A 27 -10.26 -3.97 11.60
CA SER A 27 -10.97 -3.31 10.48
C SER A 27 -12.00 -4.25 9.85
N ALA A 28 -11.68 -5.52 9.65
CA ALA A 28 -12.62 -6.51 9.12
C ALA A 28 -13.83 -6.74 10.04
N ARG A 29 -13.61 -6.81 11.36
CA ARG A 29 -14.66 -7.04 12.37
C ARG A 29 -15.46 -5.79 12.73
N SER A 30 -14.94 -4.60 12.49
CA SER A 30 -15.60 -3.32 12.78
C SER A 30 -16.98 -3.22 12.11
N SER A 31 -17.94 -2.62 12.78
CA SER A 31 -19.24 -2.29 12.20
C SER A 31 -19.24 -0.99 11.40
N GLN A 32 -18.16 -0.22 11.48
CA GLN A 32 -18.03 1.05 10.76
C GLN A 32 -17.77 0.79 9.29
N TRP A 33 -18.58 1.38 8.40
CA TRP A 33 -18.43 1.18 6.97
C TRP A 33 -17.12 1.77 6.41
N GLN A 34 -16.58 2.82 7.06
CA GLN A 34 -15.31 3.46 6.70
C GLN A 34 -14.11 2.52 6.88
N ASP A 35 -14.24 1.51 7.73
CA ASP A 35 -13.21 0.49 7.96
C ASP A 35 -13.25 -0.63 6.90
N GLY A 36 -14.11 -0.51 5.89
CA GLY A 36 -14.10 -1.39 4.73
C GLY A 36 -12.77 -1.29 4.00
N VAL A 37 -12.06 -2.39 3.87
CA VAL A 37 -10.79 -2.50 3.15
C VAL A 37 -10.75 -3.79 2.35
N ALA A 38 -10.29 -3.71 1.13
CA ALA A 38 -10.10 -4.86 0.24
C ALA A 38 -8.95 -4.61 -0.73
N ASN A 39 -8.50 -5.67 -1.35
CA ASN A 39 -7.54 -5.63 -2.44
C ASN A 39 -8.18 -6.30 -3.67
N GLY A 40 -8.41 -5.52 -4.72
CA GLY A 40 -9.06 -5.96 -5.95
C GLY A 40 -8.33 -7.07 -6.71
N GLN A 41 -7.11 -7.41 -6.33
CA GLN A 41 -6.38 -8.53 -6.93
C GLN A 41 -7.07 -9.89 -6.69
N PHE A 42 -7.73 -10.04 -5.54
CA PHE A 42 -8.54 -11.22 -5.25
C PHE A 42 -9.63 -10.89 -4.23
N MET A 43 -10.87 -11.05 -4.65
CA MET A 43 -12.05 -10.90 -3.79
C MET A 43 -12.98 -12.08 -4.01
N LEU A 44 -13.39 -12.74 -2.93
CA LEU A 44 -14.34 -13.83 -2.96
C LEU A 44 -15.52 -13.50 -2.07
N MET A 45 -16.73 -13.61 -2.60
CA MET A 45 -17.95 -13.44 -1.82
C MET A 45 -19.08 -14.33 -2.35
N PRO A 46 -20.03 -14.72 -1.50
CA PRO A 46 -21.22 -15.44 -1.93
C PRO A 46 -22.02 -14.59 -2.94
N ARG A 47 -22.58 -15.23 -3.95
CA ARG A 47 -23.39 -14.57 -4.97
C ARG A 47 -24.55 -13.76 -4.37
N THR A 48 -25.22 -14.33 -3.38
CA THR A 48 -26.30 -13.63 -2.65
C THR A 48 -25.84 -12.35 -1.95
N SER A 49 -24.60 -12.33 -1.43
CA SER A 49 -24.00 -11.12 -0.84
C SER A 49 -23.65 -10.11 -1.91
N TYR A 50 -23.11 -10.55 -3.04
CA TYR A 50 -22.76 -9.69 -4.17
C TYR A 50 -24.00 -9.01 -4.76
N GLU A 51 -25.08 -9.78 -4.99
CA GLU A 51 -26.35 -9.25 -5.51
C GLU A 51 -27.02 -8.29 -4.52
N ALA A 52 -26.95 -8.60 -3.21
CA ALA A 52 -27.55 -7.75 -2.18
C ALA A 52 -26.90 -6.37 -2.07
N ILE A 53 -25.61 -6.23 -2.39
CA ILE A 53 -24.93 -4.92 -2.39
C ILE A 53 -24.99 -4.22 -3.75
N GLY A 54 -25.68 -4.78 -4.74
CA GLY A 54 -25.79 -4.26 -6.10
C GLY A 54 -24.57 -4.52 -6.99
N GLY A 55 -23.64 -5.40 -6.54
CA GLY A 55 -22.47 -5.80 -7.29
C GLY A 55 -21.59 -4.64 -7.73
N HIS A 56 -20.79 -4.85 -8.77
CA HIS A 56 -19.92 -3.82 -9.36
C HIS A 56 -20.72 -2.67 -9.98
N GLU A 57 -21.97 -2.88 -10.35
CA GLU A 57 -22.83 -1.81 -10.90
C GLU A 57 -23.03 -0.67 -9.87
N SER A 58 -23.17 -1.02 -8.59
CA SER A 58 -23.33 -0.03 -7.51
C SER A 58 -22.09 0.85 -7.27
N VAL A 59 -20.93 0.47 -7.80
CA VAL A 59 -19.65 1.15 -7.60
C VAL A 59 -18.95 1.50 -8.92
N ARG A 60 -19.64 1.42 -10.07
CA ARG A 60 -19.06 1.62 -11.40
C ARG A 60 -18.36 2.97 -11.58
N ASP A 61 -18.82 3.99 -10.85
CA ASP A 61 -18.26 5.34 -10.91
C ASP A 61 -17.09 5.54 -9.91
N ARG A 62 -16.71 4.47 -9.21
CA ARG A 62 -15.59 4.50 -8.25
C ARG A 62 -14.33 3.95 -8.88
N VAL A 63 -13.22 4.63 -8.63
CA VAL A 63 -11.90 4.19 -9.13
C VAL A 63 -11.28 3.12 -8.23
N LEU A 64 -11.58 3.22 -6.93
CA LEU A 64 -11.22 2.21 -5.94
C LEU A 64 -12.48 1.36 -5.69
N GLU A 65 -12.86 0.59 -6.71
CA GLU A 65 -14.08 -0.22 -6.71
C GLU A 65 -14.03 -1.34 -5.67
N ASP A 66 -12.85 -1.88 -5.40
CA ASP A 66 -12.60 -2.90 -4.39
C ASP A 66 -12.86 -2.36 -2.98
N LEU A 67 -12.31 -1.18 -2.68
CA LEU A 67 -12.56 -0.47 -1.43
C LEU A 67 -14.05 -0.14 -1.28
N ALA A 68 -14.66 0.38 -2.35
CA ALA A 68 -16.08 0.73 -2.35
C ALA A 68 -16.98 -0.49 -2.13
N LEU A 69 -16.68 -1.63 -2.77
CA LEU A 69 -17.40 -2.89 -2.54
C LEU A 69 -17.27 -3.36 -1.08
N ALA A 70 -16.07 -3.33 -0.49
CA ALA A 70 -15.87 -3.68 0.91
C ALA A 70 -16.67 -2.77 1.85
N GLN A 71 -16.73 -1.48 1.56
CA GLN A 71 -17.56 -0.53 2.30
C GLN A 71 -19.06 -0.80 2.15
N MET A 72 -19.51 -1.18 0.95
CA MET A 72 -20.90 -1.58 0.71
C MET A 72 -21.29 -2.85 1.48
N VAL A 73 -20.39 -3.84 1.54
CA VAL A 73 -20.60 -5.04 2.37
C VAL A 73 -20.89 -4.64 3.82
N LYS A 74 -20.09 -3.74 4.40
CA LYS A 74 -20.30 -3.24 5.77
C LYS A 74 -21.57 -2.42 5.93
N ARG A 75 -21.89 -1.55 4.97
CA ARG A 75 -23.13 -0.75 5.00
C ARG A 75 -24.39 -1.63 5.03
N HIS A 76 -24.30 -2.83 4.45
CA HIS A 76 -25.38 -3.82 4.49
C HIS A 76 -25.33 -4.73 5.73
N GLY A 77 -24.57 -4.32 6.77
CA GLY A 77 -24.47 -5.08 8.03
C GLY A 77 -23.75 -6.41 7.92
N ARG A 78 -22.99 -6.62 6.85
CA ARG A 78 -22.22 -7.85 6.61
C ARG A 78 -20.77 -7.66 7.03
N THR A 79 -20.11 -8.76 7.31
CA THR A 79 -18.68 -8.81 7.65
C THR A 79 -17.88 -9.43 6.52
N PHE A 80 -16.59 -9.20 6.52
CA PHE A 80 -15.63 -9.85 5.62
C PHE A 80 -14.41 -10.32 6.42
N VAL A 81 -13.60 -11.15 5.80
CA VAL A 81 -12.34 -11.65 6.36
C VAL A 81 -11.22 -11.29 5.41
N ILE A 82 -10.12 -10.80 5.95
CA ILE A 82 -8.89 -10.57 5.21
C ILE A 82 -7.96 -11.75 5.51
N ARG A 83 -7.41 -12.35 4.47
CA ARG A 83 -6.44 -13.44 4.57
C ARG A 83 -5.18 -13.07 3.80
N MET A 84 -4.05 -13.34 4.43
CA MET A 84 -2.78 -13.33 3.71
C MET A 84 -2.65 -14.64 2.94
N ALA A 85 -2.41 -14.55 1.64
CA ALA A 85 -2.35 -15.68 0.72
C ALA A 85 -0.97 -15.73 0.03
N MET A 86 0.09 -15.62 0.82
CA MET A 86 1.47 -15.52 0.31
C MET A 86 1.89 -16.75 -0.50
N ASP A 87 1.41 -17.93 -0.08
CA ASP A 87 1.75 -19.20 -0.70
C ASP A 87 0.73 -19.64 -1.76
N ASP A 88 -0.49 -19.09 -1.72
CA ASP A 88 -1.62 -19.54 -2.53
C ASP A 88 -1.88 -18.65 -3.75
N LEU A 89 -1.43 -17.40 -3.71
CA LEU A 89 -1.75 -16.41 -4.73
C LEU A 89 -0.53 -15.60 -5.16
N THR A 90 -0.25 -15.64 -6.45
CA THR A 90 0.76 -14.77 -7.07
C THR A 90 0.09 -13.89 -8.12
N THR A 91 0.34 -12.59 -8.04
CA THR A 91 -0.18 -11.63 -9.01
C THR A 91 0.91 -10.63 -9.40
N ARG A 92 0.85 -10.15 -10.63
CA ARG A 92 1.77 -9.15 -11.15
C ARG A 92 0.98 -7.99 -11.74
N MET A 93 1.06 -6.83 -11.11
CA MET A 93 0.32 -5.64 -11.53
C MET A 93 0.99 -4.91 -12.70
N TYR A 94 2.31 -4.74 -12.66
CA TYR A 94 3.04 -3.92 -13.61
C TYR A 94 4.28 -4.63 -14.13
N GLN A 95 4.52 -4.53 -15.43
CA GLN A 95 5.67 -5.18 -16.08
C GLN A 95 6.80 -4.18 -16.40
N SER A 96 6.56 -2.87 -16.22
CA SER A 96 7.53 -1.82 -16.50
C SER A 96 7.41 -0.66 -15.52
N LEU A 97 8.50 0.10 -15.36
CA LEU A 97 8.51 1.32 -14.57
C LEU A 97 7.47 2.33 -15.07
N THR A 98 7.37 2.52 -16.37
CA THR A 98 6.41 3.44 -16.99
C THR A 98 4.97 3.04 -16.66
N GLY A 99 4.65 1.75 -16.79
CA GLY A 99 3.33 1.22 -16.42
C GLY A 99 3.03 1.40 -14.94
N LEU A 100 4.01 1.17 -14.08
CA LEU A 100 3.91 1.35 -12.63
C LEU A 100 3.64 2.81 -12.27
N ILE A 101 4.42 3.76 -12.81
CA ILE A 101 4.23 5.20 -12.58
C ILE A 101 2.85 5.64 -13.08
N ALA A 102 2.46 5.26 -14.30
CA ALA A 102 1.18 5.64 -14.87
C ALA A 102 -0.01 5.10 -14.06
N GLY A 103 0.06 3.82 -13.66
CA GLY A 103 -0.99 3.19 -12.85
C GLY A 103 -1.17 3.85 -11.48
N TRP A 104 -0.07 4.03 -10.74
CA TRP A 104 -0.14 4.67 -9.43
C TRP A 104 -0.51 6.15 -9.49
N SER A 105 0.00 6.90 -10.47
CA SER A 105 -0.38 8.30 -10.67
C SER A 105 -1.88 8.43 -10.92
N ARG A 106 -2.45 7.55 -11.74
CA ARG A 106 -3.90 7.51 -11.99
C ARG A 106 -4.69 7.22 -10.71
N LEU A 107 -4.31 6.19 -9.96
CA LEU A 107 -5.00 5.82 -8.72
C LEU A 107 -4.96 6.95 -7.69
N ILE A 108 -3.81 7.63 -7.53
CA ILE A 108 -3.65 8.75 -6.61
C ILE A 108 -4.51 9.95 -7.04
N GLN A 109 -4.45 10.34 -8.32
CA GLN A 109 -5.21 11.48 -8.83
C GLN A 109 -6.73 11.26 -8.69
N MET A 110 -7.21 10.09 -9.07
CA MET A 110 -8.63 9.80 -9.03
C MET A 110 -9.13 9.54 -7.60
N GLY A 111 -8.31 8.93 -6.75
CA GLY A 111 -8.62 8.77 -5.33
C GLY A 111 -8.69 10.13 -4.62
N ALA A 112 -7.78 11.05 -4.91
CA ALA A 112 -7.80 12.42 -4.39
C ALA A 112 -9.04 13.19 -4.85
N ALA A 113 -9.43 13.05 -6.11
CA ALA A 113 -10.65 13.65 -6.65
C ALA A 113 -11.93 13.13 -5.97
N GLN A 114 -11.91 11.91 -5.43
CA GLN A 114 -13.00 11.32 -4.65
C GLN A 114 -12.92 11.60 -3.14
N GLY A 115 -12.07 12.55 -2.72
CA GLY A 115 -11.91 12.94 -1.32
C GLY A 115 -11.20 11.92 -0.45
N GLN A 116 -10.50 10.97 -1.04
CA GLN A 116 -9.65 10.06 -0.28
C GLN A 116 -8.39 10.80 0.22
N PRO A 117 -7.93 10.54 1.46
CA PRO A 117 -6.74 11.19 2.02
C PRO A 117 -5.43 10.65 1.41
N LEU A 118 -5.49 10.22 0.15
CA LEU A 118 -4.36 9.61 -0.56
C LEU A 118 -3.20 10.57 -0.75
N VAL A 119 -3.46 11.87 -0.90
CA VAL A 119 -2.40 12.87 -1.07
C VAL A 119 -1.55 12.99 0.20
N ALA A 120 -2.19 13.03 1.37
CA ALA A 120 -1.47 13.05 2.64
C ALA A 120 -0.71 11.73 2.86
N SER A 121 -1.34 10.61 2.54
CA SER A 121 -0.73 9.28 2.63
C SER A 121 0.46 9.14 1.66
N PHE A 122 0.35 9.71 0.44
CA PHE A 122 1.47 9.73 -0.51
C PHE A 122 2.64 10.57 -0.01
N GLY A 123 2.38 11.69 0.66
CA GLY A 123 3.41 12.48 1.34
C GLY A 123 4.17 11.65 2.37
N VAL A 124 3.45 10.91 3.21
CA VAL A 124 4.07 10.01 4.21
C VAL A 124 4.93 8.94 3.54
N VAL A 125 4.44 8.28 2.49
CA VAL A 125 5.22 7.27 1.75
C VAL A 125 6.46 7.88 1.10
N THR A 126 6.32 9.04 0.48
CA THR A 126 7.48 9.72 -0.13
C THR A 126 8.53 10.04 0.92
N ILE A 127 8.12 10.59 2.06
CA ILE A 127 9.04 10.90 3.17
C ILE A 127 9.69 9.62 3.71
N THR A 128 8.92 8.58 3.95
CA THR A 128 9.48 7.30 4.44
C THR A 128 10.45 6.70 3.42
N THR A 129 10.11 6.71 2.14
CA THR A 129 11.00 6.24 1.07
C THR A 129 12.31 7.03 1.05
N LEU A 130 12.24 8.35 1.11
CA LEU A 130 13.43 9.20 1.18
C LEU A 130 14.25 8.90 2.43
N CYS A 131 13.61 8.78 3.59
CA CYS A 131 14.29 8.50 4.86
C CYS A 131 14.99 7.14 4.87
N PHE A 132 14.39 6.12 4.27
CA PHE A 132 14.97 4.77 4.29
C PHE A 132 15.91 4.47 3.12
N TRP A 133 15.68 5.05 1.94
CA TRP A 133 16.42 4.71 0.72
C TRP A 133 17.42 5.74 0.26
N VAL A 134 17.19 7.01 0.56
CA VAL A 134 18.03 8.10 0.06
C VAL A 134 18.94 8.62 1.18
N VAL A 135 18.37 8.91 2.35
CA VAL A 135 19.11 9.51 3.44
C VAL A 135 20.25 8.62 3.95
N PRO A 136 20.07 7.31 4.23
CA PRO A 136 21.16 6.48 4.76
C PRO A 136 22.34 6.35 3.81
N PRO A 137 22.19 6.01 2.51
CA PRO A 137 23.32 5.94 1.61
C PRO A 137 23.98 7.31 1.37
N LEU A 138 23.21 8.41 1.37
CA LEU A 138 23.77 9.74 1.29
C LEU A 138 24.62 10.07 2.52
N MET A 139 24.12 9.76 3.72
CA MET A 139 24.87 9.94 4.97
C MET A 139 26.11 9.08 5.01
N LEU A 140 26.04 7.84 4.50
CA LEU A 140 27.19 6.95 4.36
C LEU A 140 28.25 7.56 3.42
N MET A 141 27.84 8.08 2.27
CA MET A 141 28.76 8.76 1.35
C MET A 141 29.43 9.97 2.01
N LEU A 142 28.68 10.80 2.71
CA LEU A 142 29.22 11.95 3.43
C LEU A 142 30.21 11.53 4.53
N ALA A 143 29.91 10.47 5.26
CA ALA A 143 30.79 9.93 6.26
C ALA A 143 32.10 9.38 5.67
N LEU A 144 32.05 8.72 4.51
CA LEU A 144 33.22 8.22 3.79
C LEU A 144 34.12 9.35 3.27
N VAL A 145 33.57 10.55 3.01
CA VAL A 145 34.32 11.74 2.61
C VAL A 145 34.86 12.54 3.85
N GLY A 146 34.62 12.00 5.05
CA GLY A 146 35.14 12.58 6.30
C GLY A 146 34.19 13.54 7.01
N PHE A 147 32.96 13.65 6.57
CA PHE A 147 31.93 14.44 7.27
C PHE A 147 31.29 13.61 8.40
N GLY A 148 31.31 14.13 9.63
CA GLY A 148 30.52 13.61 10.75
C GLY A 148 31.14 12.50 11.59
N GLY A 149 32.39 12.10 11.29
CA GLY A 149 33.18 11.15 12.10
C GLY A 149 32.67 9.70 12.12
N GLU A 150 33.30 8.86 12.94
CA GLU A 150 33.04 7.41 13.01
C GLU A 150 31.60 7.07 13.43
N THR A 151 31.02 7.86 14.30
CA THR A 151 29.65 7.64 14.79
C THR A 151 28.63 7.73 13.66
N LEU A 152 28.76 8.73 12.78
CA LEU A 152 27.86 8.87 11.64
C LEU A 152 28.03 7.72 10.65
N LEU A 153 29.25 7.25 10.46
CA LEU A 153 29.55 6.12 9.58
C LEU A 153 28.91 4.84 10.09
N ILE A 154 29.02 4.55 11.37
CA ILE A 154 28.40 3.37 11.99
C ILE A 154 26.88 3.41 11.87
N TRP A 155 26.24 4.52 12.25
CA TRP A 155 24.79 4.66 12.18
C TRP A 155 24.25 4.60 10.75
N SER A 156 24.89 5.25 9.79
CA SER A 156 24.46 5.22 8.39
C SER A 156 24.62 3.82 7.78
N ALA A 157 25.67 3.09 8.13
CA ALA A 157 25.86 1.71 7.70
C ALA A 157 24.79 0.78 8.29
N LEU A 158 24.49 0.90 9.59
CA LEU A 158 23.44 0.10 10.26
C LEU A 158 22.05 0.36 9.65
N VAL A 159 21.68 1.61 9.46
CA VAL A 159 20.37 1.94 8.88
C VAL A 159 20.27 1.50 7.42
N SER A 160 21.37 1.63 6.65
CA SER A 160 21.41 1.13 5.27
C SER A 160 21.25 -0.39 5.19
N ALA A 161 21.96 -1.12 6.06
CA ALA A 161 21.85 -2.58 6.15
C ALA A 161 20.43 -3.02 6.57
N LEU A 162 19.83 -2.33 7.54
CA LEU A 162 18.46 -2.59 7.97
C LEU A 162 17.45 -2.33 6.83
N SER A 163 17.60 -1.23 6.10
CA SER A 163 16.76 -0.89 4.94
C SER A 163 16.83 -1.97 3.85
N ILE A 164 18.03 -2.45 3.55
CA ILE A 164 18.23 -3.53 2.58
C ILE A 164 17.60 -4.83 3.10
N GLY A 165 17.80 -5.16 4.38
CA GLY A 165 17.26 -6.39 4.98
C GLY A 165 15.73 -6.45 5.04
N ILE A 166 15.05 -5.31 5.14
CA ILE A 166 13.57 -5.25 5.13
C ILE A 166 13.02 -5.49 3.70
N HIS A 167 13.81 -5.23 2.66
CA HIS A 167 13.36 -5.26 1.26
C HIS A 167 13.97 -6.43 0.46
N ALA A 168 14.82 -7.24 1.06
CA ALA A 168 15.37 -8.45 0.47
C ALA A 168 14.44 -9.65 0.66
#